data_6b15f5f75f3c49f4ec3fd119118633b6
#
_entry.id   6b15f5f75f3c49f4ec3fd119118633b6
#
_cell.length_a   1.000
_cell.length_b   1.000
_cell.length_c   1.000
_cell.angle_alpha   90.00
_cell.angle_beta   90.00
_cell.angle_gamma   90.00
#
_symmetry.space_group_name_H-M   'P 1'
#
loop_
_entity.id
_entity.type
_entity.pdbx_description
1 polymer ?
#
loop_
_entity_poly.entity_id
_entity_poly.type
_entity_poly.pdbx_seq_one_letter_code
_entity_poly.pdbx_strand_id
1 'polypeptide(L)'
;MKIFICTNDNQSIGAKVSKQSIIKRSSFTSEDITILNESDCHEIKNFFSLPYMRRGKMIDHKKNDMQSFTLLRFMIPELMSYSGRALVIDPDIFLVRNGLESLLDFPMEDFSIYARKGKKKGSWGSSVMLLNCQQLQHWKLS
;
A
#
# COMPACT_ATOMS: atom_id res chain seq x y z
N MET A 1 -13.69 4.08 -2.70
CA MET A 1 -12.30 3.78 -2.24
C MET A 1 -11.91 2.42 -2.76
N LYS A 2 -10.70 2.26 -3.25
CA LYS A 2 -10.11 0.94 -3.57
C LYS A 2 -9.07 0.58 -2.52
N ILE A 3 -8.84 -0.71 -2.33
CA ILE A 3 -7.91 -1.25 -1.34
C ILE A 3 -6.81 -2.01 -2.09
N PHE A 4 -5.57 -1.69 -1.77
CA PHE A 4 -4.40 -2.33 -2.37
C PHE A 4 -3.58 -3.04 -1.29
N ILE A 5 -3.33 -4.32 -1.50
CA ILE A 5 -2.46 -5.13 -0.65
C ILE A 5 -1.17 -5.36 -1.40
N CYS A 6 -0.10 -4.68 -1.00
CA CYS A 6 1.20 -4.81 -1.63
C CYS A 6 1.93 -6.04 -1.07
N THR A 7 2.45 -6.89 -1.95
CA THR A 7 3.08 -8.16 -1.54
C THR A 7 4.20 -8.58 -2.50
N ASN A 8 4.93 -9.60 -2.11
CA ASN A 8 5.81 -10.40 -2.96
C ASN A 8 5.44 -11.89 -2.86
N ASP A 9 6.12 -12.75 -3.61
CA ASP A 9 5.80 -14.17 -3.65
C ASP A 9 5.89 -14.84 -2.27
N ASN A 10 6.88 -14.46 -1.45
CA ASN A 10 7.09 -15.02 -0.12
C ASN A 10 5.95 -14.71 0.86
N GLN A 11 5.21 -13.63 0.65
CA GLN A 11 4.14 -13.16 1.52
C GLN A 11 2.75 -13.25 0.86
N SER A 12 2.64 -13.91 -0.29
CA SER A 12 1.41 -13.99 -1.07
C SER A 12 0.25 -14.65 -0.31
N ILE A 13 0.54 -15.63 0.54
CA ILE A 13 -0.48 -16.26 1.41
C ILE A 13 -1.04 -15.25 2.40
N GLY A 14 -0.18 -14.47 3.05
CA GLY A 14 -0.60 -13.40 3.96
C GLY A 14 -1.53 -12.41 3.26
N ALA A 15 -1.18 -11.97 2.06
CA ALA A 15 -2.01 -11.06 1.27
C ALA A 15 -3.39 -11.64 0.96
N LYS A 16 -3.49 -12.93 0.63
CA LYS A 16 -4.78 -13.60 0.41
C LYS A 16 -5.63 -13.67 1.69
N VAL A 17 -5.02 -13.98 2.83
CA VAL A 17 -5.70 -14.00 4.13
C VAL A 17 -6.15 -12.58 4.50
N SER A 18 -5.31 -11.57 4.27
CA SER A 18 -5.65 -10.16 4.45
C SER A 18 -6.89 -9.79 3.63
N LYS A 19 -6.90 -10.08 2.33
CA LYS A 19 -8.07 -9.84 1.46
C LYS A 19 -9.33 -10.51 2.00
N GLN A 20 -9.26 -11.77 2.40
CA GLN A 20 -10.40 -12.49 2.95
C GLN A 20 -10.89 -11.89 4.28
N SER A 21 -10.00 -11.39 5.12
CA SER A 21 -10.36 -10.74 6.37
C SER A 21 -11.18 -9.46 6.15
N ILE A 22 -10.84 -8.71 5.10
CA ILE A 22 -11.55 -7.49 4.71
C ILE A 22 -12.93 -7.83 4.15
N ILE A 23 -13.02 -8.76 3.20
CA ILE A 23 -14.31 -9.20 2.61
C ILE A 23 -15.27 -9.69 3.71
N LYS A 24 -14.75 -10.44 4.68
CA LYS A 24 -15.57 -11.02 5.75
C LYS A 24 -16.10 -9.97 6.75
N ARG A 25 -15.41 -8.84 6.92
CA ARG A 25 -15.65 -7.89 8.01
C ARG A 25 -15.97 -6.47 7.55
N SER A 26 -16.26 -6.29 6.29
CA SER A 26 -16.62 -5.00 5.71
C SER A 26 -17.60 -5.19 4.56
N SER A 27 -18.12 -4.09 4.03
CA SER A 27 -18.95 -4.06 2.83
C SER A 27 -18.14 -4.10 1.53
N PHE A 28 -16.81 -4.07 1.62
CA PHE A 28 -15.95 -4.16 0.43
C PHE A 28 -15.98 -5.55 -0.18
N THR A 29 -16.06 -5.60 -1.50
CA THR A 29 -16.09 -6.84 -2.28
C THR A 29 -14.71 -7.21 -2.81
N SER A 30 -14.60 -8.38 -3.42
CA SER A 30 -13.36 -8.79 -4.08
C SER A 30 -12.90 -7.83 -5.18
N GLU A 31 -13.82 -7.12 -5.83
CA GLU A 31 -13.56 -6.15 -6.90
C GLU A 31 -12.99 -4.82 -6.38
N ASP A 32 -13.21 -4.53 -5.09
CA ASP A 32 -12.67 -3.35 -4.43
C ASP A 32 -11.23 -3.56 -3.95
N ILE A 33 -10.76 -4.82 -3.91
CA ILE A 33 -9.50 -5.20 -3.28
C ILE A 33 -8.55 -5.83 -4.29
N THR A 34 -7.46 -5.14 -4.58
CA THR A 34 -6.40 -5.60 -5.48
C THR A 34 -5.18 -6.04 -4.68
N ILE A 35 -4.70 -7.25 -4.95
CA ILE A 35 -3.39 -7.70 -4.48
C ILE A 35 -2.38 -7.31 -5.56
N LEU A 36 -1.44 -6.44 -5.22
CA LEU A 36 -0.31 -6.08 -6.07
C LEU A 36 0.89 -6.94 -5.66
N ASN A 37 1.25 -7.88 -6.53
CA ASN A 37 2.44 -8.70 -6.33
C ASN A 37 3.61 -8.09 -7.11
N GLU A 38 4.76 -7.95 -6.46
CA GLU A 38 5.99 -7.48 -7.08
C GLU A 38 6.34 -8.25 -8.37
N SER A 39 6.10 -9.56 -8.38
CA SER A 39 6.40 -10.42 -9.53
C SER A 39 5.56 -10.12 -10.76
N ASP A 40 4.38 -9.53 -10.58
CA ASP A 40 3.45 -9.20 -11.67
C ASP A 40 3.65 -7.78 -12.21
N CYS A 41 4.46 -6.95 -11.52
CA CYS A 41 4.68 -5.55 -11.87
C CYS A 41 6.00 -5.39 -12.64
N HIS A 42 5.91 -5.14 -13.95
CA HIS A 42 7.09 -4.99 -14.79
C HIS A 42 7.92 -3.74 -14.44
N GLU A 43 7.26 -2.68 -14.05
CA GLU A 43 7.86 -1.38 -13.74
C GLU A 43 8.84 -1.48 -12.56
N ILE A 44 8.52 -2.29 -11.56
CA ILE A 44 9.40 -2.46 -10.40
C ILE A 44 10.71 -3.18 -10.75
N LYS A 45 10.73 -3.96 -11.83
CA LYS A 45 11.94 -4.67 -12.27
C LYS A 45 13.07 -3.71 -12.65
N ASN A 46 12.73 -2.52 -13.11
CA ASN A 46 13.69 -1.47 -13.43
C ASN A 46 14.44 -0.95 -12.19
N PHE A 47 13.89 -1.18 -11.00
CA PHE A 47 14.47 -0.78 -9.72
C PHE A 47 15.29 -1.89 -9.05
N PHE A 48 15.29 -3.11 -9.59
CA PHE A 48 16.12 -4.17 -9.04
C PHE A 48 17.60 -3.78 -9.15
N SER A 49 18.32 -3.96 -8.05
CA SER A 49 19.74 -3.58 -7.91
C SER A 49 20.01 -2.07 -7.93
N LEU A 50 19.00 -1.22 -8.00
CA LEU A 50 19.16 0.20 -7.81
C LEU A 50 19.10 0.56 -6.32
N PRO A 51 19.96 1.47 -5.86
CA PRO A 51 19.92 1.90 -4.48
C PRO A 51 18.69 2.78 -4.21
N TYR A 52 18.05 2.56 -3.07
CA TYR A 52 16.96 3.40 -2.58
C TYR A 52 17.10 3.69 -1.09
N MET A 53 16.50 4.78 -0.65
CA MET A 53 16.55 5.20 0.75
C MET A 53 15.60 4.37 1.61
N ARG A 54 16.13 3.66 2.60
CA ARG A 54 15.34 2.92 3.57
C ARG A 54 15.86 3.17 4.98
N ARG A 55 15.00 3.65 5.88
CA ARG A 55 15.34 3.97 7.28
C ARG A 55 16.60 4.86 7.42
N GLY A 56 16.75 5.83 6.51
CA GLY A 56 17.89 6.74 6.52
C GLY A 56 19.20 6.16 5.96
N LYS A 57 19.16 4.99 5.32
CA LYS A 57 20.30 4.35 4.67
C LYS A 57 19.98 4.02 3.22
N MET A 58 20.96 4.20 2.34
CA MET A 58 20.88 3.71 0.97
C MET A 58 21.12 2.19 1.00
N ILE A 59 20.18 1.44 0.41
CA ILE A 59 20.26 -0.02 0.24
C ILE A 59 19.84 -0.39 -1.17
N ASP A 60 20.37 -1.48 -1.69
CA ASP A 60 19.97 -2.00 -3.00
C ASP A 60 18.63 -2.72 -2.90
N HIS A 61 17.76 -2.52 -3.87
CA HIS A 61 16.52 -3.28 -3.98
C HIS A 61 16.84 -4.72 -4.35
N LYS A 62 16.36 -5.66 -3.55
CA LYS A 62 16.51 -7.10 -3.77
C LYS A 62 15.14 -7.74 -3.92
N LYS A 63 14.94 -8.43 -5.04
CA LYS A 63 13.73 -9.24 -5.26
C LYS A 63 13.54 -10.22 -4.10
N ASN A 64 12.29 -10.34 -3.63
CA ASN A 64 11.91 -11.23 -2.53
C ASN A 64 12.57 -10.95 -1.16
N ASP A 65 13.21 -9.79 -0.97
CA ASP A 65 13.45 -9.29 0.38
C ASP A 65 12.10 -9.10 1.09
N MET A 66 12.09 -9.22 2.40
CA MET A 66 10.86 -9.10 3.22
C MET A 66 10.06 -7.80 2.98
N GLN A 67 10.65 -6.77 2.40
CA GLN A 67 10.02 -5.48 2.14
C GLN A 67 10.23 -5.00 0.69
N SER A 68 10.57 -5.89 -0.23
CA SER A 68 10.79 -5.55 -1.65
C SER A 68 9.56 -4.94 -2.30
N PHE A 69 8.37 -5.38 -1.89
CA PHE A 69 7.07 -4.85 -2.34
C PHE A 69 6.79 -3.40 -1.92
N THR A 70 7.63 -2.81 -1.08
CA THR A 70 7.40 -1.44 -0.56
C THR A 70 7.28 -0.40 -1.67
N LEU A 71 8.00 -0.57 -2.77
CA LEU A 71 7.96 0.37 -3.90
C LEU A 71 6.64 0.34 -4.68
N LEU A 72 5.88 -0.76 -4.61
CA LEU A 72 4.60 -0.90 -5.30
C LEU A 72 3.59 0.20 -4.92
N ARG A 73 3.69 0.74 -3.71
CA ARG A 73 2.78 1.79 -3.25
C ARG A 73 2.85 3.08 -4.07
N PHE A 74 3.99 3.34 -4.72
CA PHE A 74 4.15 4.51 -5.58
C PHE A 74 3.40 4.40 -6.92
N MET A 75 3.00 3.20 -7.33
CA MET A 75 2.17 2.97 -8.51
C MET A 75 0.68 3.23 -8.26
N ILE A 76 0.24 3.19 -7.01
CA ILE A 76 -1.19 3.17 -6.68
C ILE A 76 -1.93 4.43 -7.16
N PRO A 77 -1.42 5.66 -7.00
CA PRO A 77 -2.10 6.84 -7.53
C PRO A 77 -2.30 6.78 -9.05
N GLU A 78 -1.35 6.26 -9.80
CA GLU A 78 -1.45 6.06 -11.24
C GLU A 78 -2.50 4.99 -11.60
N LEU A 79 -2.50 3.85 -10.90
CA LEU A 79 -3.53 2.80 -11.04
C LEU A 79 -4.93 3.31 -10.72
N MET A 80 -5.04 4.32 -9.88
CA MET A 80 -6.28 5.04 -9.56
C MET A 80 -6.59 6.19 -10.55
N SER A 81 -5.79 6.34 -11.61
CA SER A 81 -5.87 7.49 -12.54
C SER A 81 -5.85 8.84 -11.80
N TYR A 82 -5.05 8.90 -10.73
CA TYR A 82 -4.92 10.07 -9.84
C TYR A 82 -6.26 10.60 -9.34
N SER A 83 -7.22 9.72 -9.04
CA SER A 83 -8.56 10.08 -8.60
C SER A 83 -9.00 9.27 -7.39
N GLY A 84 -9.78 9.90 -6.52
CA GLY A 84 -10.36 9.25 -5.36
C GLY A 84 -9.36 8.81 -4.29
N ARG A 85 -9.79 7.88 -3.45
CA ARG A 85 -9.02 7.38 -2.29
C ARG A 85 -8.58 5.95 -2.50
N ALA A 86 -7.37 5.64 -2.06
CA ALA A 86 -6.85 4.29 -1.98
C ALA A 86 -6.39 3.97 -0.55
N LEU A 87 -6.79 2.82 -0.03
CA LEU A 87 -6.20 2.26 1.18
C LEU A 87 -5.10 1.28 0.79
N VAL A 88 -3.90 1.52 1.28
CA VAL A 88 -2.72 0.68 1.04
C VAL A 88 -2.37 -0.05 2.32
N ILE A 89 -2.23 -1.37 2.25
CA ILE A 89 -1.87 -2.20 3.40
C ILE A 89 -0.76 -3.18 3.06
N ASP A 90 0.05 -3.51 4.05
CA ASP A 90 1.05 -4.56 3.97
C ASP A 90 0.39 -5.94 4.04
N PRO A 91 1.02 -7.01 3.54
CA PRO A 91 0.39 -8.32 3.36
C PRO A 91 0.10 -9.07 4.67
N ASP A 92 0.66 -8.62 5.77
CA ASP A 92 0.48 -9.17 7.12
C ASP A 92 -0.52 -8.39 7.99
N ILE A 93 -1.26 -7.47 7.38
CA ILE A 93 -2.31 -6.68 8.05
C ILE A 93 -3.67 -7.32 7.82
N PHE A 94 -4.39 -7.61 8.89
CA PHE A 94 -5.71 -8.26 8.86
C PHE A 94 -6.76 -7.40 9.53
N LEU A 95 -7.95 -7.36 8.93
CA LEU A 95 -9.10 -6.71 9.54
C LEU A 95 -9.71 -7.62 10.60
N VAL A 96 -9.64 -7.21 11.86
CA VAL A 96 -10.14 -8.01 13.00
C VAL A 96 -11.51 -7.57 13.52
N ARG A 97 -11.97 -6.36 13.12
CA ARG A 97 -13.26 -5.78 13.51
C ARG A 97 -13.91 -5.08 12.31
N ASN A 98 -15.21 -4.88 12.37
CA ASN A 98 -15.95 -4.08 11.39
C ASN A 98 -15.62 -2.58 11.56
N GLY A 99 -15.93 -1.76 10.56
CA GLY A 99 -15.80 -0.30 10.62
C GLY A 99 -14.76 0.29 9.65
N LEU A 100 -14.24 -0.52 8.72
CA LEU A 100 -13.33 -0.03 7.68
C LEU A 100 -13.97 1.04 6.80
N GLU A 101 -15.29 1.00 6.68
CA GLU A 101 -16.11 1.94 5.92
C GLU A 101 -15.97 3.38 6.42
N SER A 102 -15.62 3.59 7.67
CA SER A 102 -15.37 4.94 8.23
C SER A 102 -14.25 5.69 7.51
N LEU A 103 -13.37 4.99 6.81
CA LEU A 103 -12.32 5.61 5.99
C LEU A 103 -12.85 6.20 4.67
N LEU A 104 -14.07 5.83 4.23
CA LEU A 104 -14.67 6.42 3.03
C LEU A 104 -14.88 7.92 3.19
N ASP A 105 -15.40 8.33 4.35
CA ASP A 105 -15.75 9.71 4.66
C ASP A 105 -14.76 10.37 5.62
N PHE A 106 -13.63 9.70 5.90
CA PHE A 106 -12.59 10.26 6.75
C PHE A 106 -12.12 11.60 6.20
N PRO A 107 -12.11 12.70 6.99
CA PRO A 107 -11.72 14.01 6.49
C PRO A 107 -10.21 14.00 6.18
N MET A 108 -9.87 14.09 4.91
CA MET A 108 -8.48 14.20 4.46
C MET A 108 -8.05 15.65 4.21
N GLU A 109 -9.03 16.56 4.08
CA GLU A 109 -8.75 17.98 3.77
C GLU A 109 -7.75 18.09 2.61
N ASP A 110 -6.69 18.84 2.78
CA ASP A 110 -5.62 19.02 1.79
C ASP A 110 -4.47 18.00 1.95
N PHE A 111 -4.61 17.03 2.84
CA PHE A 111 -3.55 16.05 3.07
C PHE A 111 -3.54 14.96 2.00
N SER A 112 -2.33 14.65 1.53
CA SER A 112 -2.10 13.62 0.52
C SER A 112 -2.15 12.21 1.11
N ILE A 113 -1.73 12.06 2.39
CA ILE A 113 -1.56 10.75 3.04
C ILE A 113 -1.97 10.85 4.50
N TYR A 114 -2.78 9.89 4.95
CA TYR A 114 -2.99 9.61 6.35
C TYR A 114 -2.37 8.27 6.73
N ALA A 115 -1.58 8.28 7.78
CA ALA A 115 -0.92 7.11 8.30
C ALA A 115 -0.85 7.17 9.83
N ARG A 116 -0.69 6.01 10.46
CA ARG A 116 -0.53 5.94 11.91
C ARG A 116 0.78 6.61 12.33
N LYS A 117 0.72 7.42 13.38
CA LYS A 117 1.93 7.97 14.01
C LYS A 117 2.81 6.83 14.55
N GLY A 118 4.07 6.86 14.20
CA GLY A 118 5.04 5.89 14.67
C GLY A 118 5.46 6.10 16.13
N LYS A 119 6.21 5.15 16.67
CA LYS A 119 6.69 5.21 18.06
C LYS A 119 7.74 6.32 18.28
N LYS A 120 8.56 6.59 17.29
CA LYS A 120 9.56 7.67 17.36
C LYS A 120 8.94 8.99 16.93
N LYS A 121 9.34 10.11 17.61
CA LYS A 121 8.89 11.45 17.22
C LYS A 121 9.22 11.71 15.73
N GLY A 122 8.22 12.17 14.97
CA GLY A 122 8.37 12.47 13.55
C GLY A 122 8.35 11.25 12.62
N SER A 123 8.14 10.02 13.14
CA SER A 123 7.98 8.83 12.30
C SER A 123 6.51 8.48 12.07
N TRP A 124 6.25 7.81 10.94
CA TRP A 124 4.92 7.35 10.53
C TRP A 124 4.96 5.86 10.21
N GLY A 125 3.91 5.15 10.53
CA GLY A 125 3.75 3.73 10.18
C GLY A 125 3.19 3.62 8.77
N SER A 126 3.93 2.97 7.88
CA SER A 126 3.56 2.82 6.48
C SER A 126 2.82 1.51 6.15
N SER A 127 2.58 0.66 7.15
CA SER A 127 1.88 -0.61 6.95
C SER A 127 0.40 -0.46 6.62
N VAL A 128 -0.19 0.69 6.97
CA VAL A 128 -1.55 1.09 6.59
C VAL A 128 -1.52 2.57 6.27
N MET A 129 -1.91 2.91 5.05
CA MET A 129 -1.95 4.31 4.59
C MET A 129 -3.23 4.56 3.81
N LEU A 130 -3.92 5.65 4.13
CA LEU A 130 -5.00 6.18 3.30
C LEU A 130 -4.43 7.27 2.40
N LEU A 131 -4.58 7.10 1.09
CA LEU A 131 -4.06 8.01 0.07
C LEU A 131 -5.18 8.84 -0.53
N ASN A 132 -4.95 10.14 -0.67
CA ASN A 132 -5.67 11.00 -1.58
C ASN A 132 -4.93 11.01 -2.92
N CYS A 133 -5.34 10.18 -3.86
CA CYS A 133 -4.61 9.95 -5.10
C CYS A 133 -4.50 11.22 -5.95
N GLN A 134 -5.45 12.12 -5.86
CA GLN A 134 -5.44 13.40 -6.59
C GLN A 134 -4.26 14.31 -6.18
N GLN A 135 -3.83 14.20 -4.93
CA GLN A 135 -2.72 14.99 -4.39
C GLN A 135 -1.33 14.33 -4.63
N LEU A 136 -1.29 13.14 -5.24
CA LEU A 136 -0.08 12.32 -5.39
C LEU A 136 0.36 12.16 -6.85
N GLN A 137 0.10 13.15 -7.70
CA GLN A 137 0.46 13.13 -9.12
C GLN A 137 1.98 13.01 -9.37
N HIS A 138 2.79 13.32 -8.39
CA HIS A 138 4.24 13.20 -8.41
C HIS A 138 4.75 11.78 -8.05
N TRP A 139 3.85 10.89 -7.59
CA TRP A 139 4.20 9.48 -7.33
C TRP A 139 4.16 8.69 -8.64
N LYS A 140 5.35 8.30 -9.10
CA LYS A 140 5.54 7.51 -10.32
C LYS A 140 6.71 6.56 -10.14
N LEU A 141 6.66 5.40 -10.78
CA LEU A 141 7.78 4.46 -10.90
C LEU A 141 8.54 4.60 -12.23
N SER A 142 8.10 5.51 -13.07
CA SER A 142 8.75 5.79 -14.37
C SER A 142 9.71 6.96 -14.25
#